data_25ca057c505177c4574f4bb22364c2e2
#
_entry.id   25ca057c505177c4574f4bb22364c2e2
#
_cell.length_a   1.000
_cell.length_b   1.000
_cell.length_c   1.000
_cell.angle_alpha   90.00
_cell.angle_beta   90.00
_cell.angle_gamma   90.00
#
_symmetry.space_group_name_H-M   'P 1'
#
loop_
_entity.id
_entity.type
_entity.pdbx_description
1 polymer ?
#
loop_
_entity_poly.entity_id
_entity_poly.type
_entity_poly.pdbx_seq_one_letter_code
_entity_poly.pdbx_strand_id
1 'polypeptide(L)'
;DCVWASAGHVVATEQFVLQEKENKPVEITGDTPGNEPLKVYEEERRYLRMENNTCKVAFDMATGQLIALNYNGMEVLHRQQGPIFNGYRAINNDPRNWTDTQTLLRDFSWTQSADRKSVKVTVSLDALTGKTTVAHTLVYTVYGNGALDVEADFQTDADFNLPRLALQASLNPELDAVTWFGRGPIENYQDRKNAAYVGLYTSTVEGMREHYTRAQTMGGRCDARWLTLTGANGKGIKITAVGTIDFSALHYTDRELWQVKYNHDLAHIRRAEVVLNLDCRQRGLGNASCGPGPRPQYEIRKDTAYRYAFRLEPVD
;
A
#
# COMPACT_ATOMS: atom_id res chain seq x y z
N ASP A 1 41.81 -0.20 -23.80
CA ASP A 1 41.78 -1.01 -22.56
C ASP A 1 41.76 -0.10 -21.38
N CYS A 2 40.83 -0.31 -20.45
CA CYS A 2 40.75 0.46 -19.22
C CYS A 2 41.66 -0.19 -18.17
N VAL A 3 42.62 0.55 -17.64
CA VAL A 3 43.60 0.04 -16.65
C VAL A 3 42.90 -0.45 -15.34
N TRP A 4 41.67 0.02 -15.08
CA TRP A 4 40.93 -0.24 -13.87
C TRP A 4 39.83 -1.30 -13.99
N ALA A 5 39.59 -1.83 -15.17
CA ALA A 5 38.54 -2.80 -15.40
C ALA A 5 39.00 -3.87 -16.40
N SER A 6 38.70 -5.13 -16.12
CA SER A 6 38.95 -6.24 -17.01
C SER A 6 38.05 -6.18 -18.26
N ALA A 7 38.44 -6.87 -19.32
CA ALA A 7 37.59 -7.04 -20.51
C ALA A 7 36.25 -7.66 -20.09
N GLY A 8 35.15 -7.08 -20.58
CA GLY A 8 33.79 -7.50 -20.25
C GLY A 8 33.20 -6.83 -18.99
N HIS A 9 33.95 -5.93 -18.31
CA HIS A 9 33.42 -5.16 -17.22
C HIS A 9 32.28 -4.23 -17.67
N VAL A 10 31.10 -4.35 -17.03
CA VAL A 10 29.95 -3.50 -17.32
C VAL A 10 30.11 -2.17 -16.58
N VAL A 11 30.31 -1.10 -17.33
CA VAL A 11 30.50 0.25 -16.76
C VAL A 11 29.17 0.91 -16.43
N ALA A 12 28.16 0.69 -17.26
CA ALA A 12 26.80 1.23 -17.08
C ALA A 12 25.78 0.31 -17.73
N THR A 13 24.56 0.40 -17.23
CA THR A 13 23.38 -0.29 -17.80
C THR A 13 22.25 0.71 -17.90
N GLU A 14 21.31 0.48 -18.82
CA GLU A 14 20.10 1.25 -18.98
C GLU A 14 18.95 0.34 -19.40
N GLN A 15 17.73 0.71 -19.04
CA GLN A 15 16.51 0.01 -19.42
C GLN A 15 15.62 0.93 -20.25
N PHE A 16 15.30 0.51 -21.48
CA PHE A 16 14.43 1.26 -22.39
C PHE A 16 13.06 0.59 -22.47
N VAL A 17 12.01 1.39 -22.35
CA VAL A 17 10.63 0.96 -22.57
C VAL A 17 10.35 0.98 -24.06
N LEU A 18 10.15 -0.20 -24.67
CA LEU A 18 9.81 -0.33 -26.11
C LEU A 18 8.31 -0.16 -26.35
N GLN A 19 7.50 -0.61 -25.39
CA GLN A 19 6.05 -0.53 -25.46
C GLN A 19 5.48 -0.49 -24.05
N GLU A 20 4.63 0.47 -23.78
CA GLU A 20 3.80 0.49 -22.57
C GLU A 20 2.47 -0.20 -22.86
N LYS A 21 2.06 -1.08 -21.94
CA LYS A 21 0.73 -1.67 -21.91
C LYS A 21 0.04 -1.21 -20.64
N GLU A 22 -1.21 -0.77 -20.78
CA GLU A 22 -2.00 -0.43 -19.61
C GLU A 22 -2.09 -1.62 -18.65
N ASN A 23 -1.67 -1.40 -17.41
CA ASN A 23 -1.79 -2.40 -16.35
C ASN A 23 -3.10 -2.19 -15.63
N LYS A 24 -3.96 -3.19 -15.65
CA LYS A 24 -5.22 -3.20 -14.89
C LYS A 24 -5.65 -4.63 -14.59
N PRO A 25 -6.39 -4.83 -13.48
CA PRO A 25 -7.02 -6.11 -13.21
C PRO A 25 -7.97 -6.54 -14.33
N VAL A 26 -8.15 -7.84 -14.48
CA VAL A 26 -9.14 -8.38 -15.41
C VAL A 26 -10.55 -8.00 -14.91
N GLU A 27 -11.42 -7.57 -15.82
CA GLU A 27 -12.80 -7.22 -15.48
C GLU A 27 -13.54 -8.43 -14.90
N ILE A 28 -14.26 -8.23 -13.81
CA ILE A 28 -15.11 -9.23 -13.18
C ILE A 28 -16.55 -8.94 -13.57
N THR A 29 -17.19 -9.92 -14.19
CA THR A 29 -18.61 -9.89 -14.58
C THR A 29 -19.40 -10.90 -13.76
N GLY A 30 -20.73 -10.91 -13.93
CA GLY A 30 -21.58 -11.92 -13.31
C GLY A 30 -21.23 -13.36 -13.72
N ASP A 31 -20.63 -13.54 -14.91
CA ASP A 31 -20.24 -14.86 -15.45
C ASP A 31 -18.78 -15.24 -15.13
N THR A 32 -18.03 -14.39 -14.42
CA THR A 32 -16.65 -14.72 -14.01
C THR A 32 -16.67 -15.97 -13.13
N PRO A 33 -15.84 -16.98 -13.42
CA PRO A 33 -15.78 -18.20 -12.62
C PRO A 33 -15.53 -17.94 -11.14
N GLY A 34 -16.25 -18.63 -10.26
CA GLY A 34 -16.16 -18.46 -8.82
C GLY A 34 -16.84 -17.20 -8.28
N ASN A 35 -17.38 -16.33 -9.14
CA ASN A 35 -18.12 -15.14 -8.70
C ASN A 35 -19.54 -15.52 -8.26
N GLU A 36 -19.64 -16.05 -7.04
CA GLU A 36 -20.88 -16.54 -6.44
C GLU A 36 -21.60 -15.46 -5.62
N PRO A 37 -22.92 -15.56 -5.40
CA PRO A 37 -23.63 -14.58 -4.60
C PRO A 37 -23.06 -14.44 -3.19
N LEU A 38 -23.05 -13.20 -2.70
CA LEU A 38 -22.68 -12.83 -1.36
C LEU A 38 -23.93 -12.72 -0.47
N LYS A 39 -23.89 -13.32 0.71
CA LYS A 39 -24.82 -13.03 1.80
C LYS A 39 -24.35 -11.76 2.48
N VAL A 40 -25.20 -10.73 2.53
CA VAL A 40 -24.91 -9.44 3.14
C VAL A 40 -25.85 -9.22 4.31
N TYR A 41 -25.33 -8.79 5.45
CA TYR A 41 -26.13 -8.46 6.62
C TYR A 41 -25.39 -7.46 7.53
N GLU A 42 -26.21 -6.72 8.29
CA GLU A 42 -25.70 -5.85 9.34
C GLU A 42 -25.80 -6.56 10.70
N GLU A 43 -24.70 -6.59 11.43
CA GLU A 43 -24.60 -7.13 12.77
C GLU A 43 -24.49 -5.99 13.76
N GLU A 44 -25.31 -6.05 14.84
CA GLU A 44 -25.35 -5.04 15.93
C GLU A 44 -25.58 -3.59 15.44
N ARG A 45 -26.10 -3.38 14.22
CA ARG A 45 -26.23 -2.07 13.56
C ARG A 45 -24.89 -1.31 13.44
N ARG A 46 -23.80 -2.03 13.54
CA ARG A 46 -22.45 -1.49 13.52
C ARG A 46 -21.56 -2.12 12.46
N TYR A 47 -21.69 -3.42 12.25
CA TYR A 47 -20.82 -4.14 11.35
C TYR A 47 -21.57 -4.56 10.09
N LEU A 48 -21.06 -4.15 8.92
CA LEU A 48 -21.50 -4.67 7.64
C LEU A 48 -20.69 -5.90 7.31
N ARG A 49 -21.35 -7.05 7.16
CA ARG A 49 -20.73 -8.33 6.82
C ARG A 49 -21.18 -8.85 5.47
N MET A 50 -20.22 -9.40 4.74
CA MET A 50 -20.39 -10.02 3.44
C MET A 50 -19.67 -11.35 3.43
N GLU A 51 -20.36 -12.42 3.07
CA GLU A 51 -19.76 -13.75 3.10
C GLU A 51 -20.35 -14.71 2.06
N ASN A 52 -19.51 -15.61 1.62
CA ASN A 52 -19.85 -16.85 0.93
C ASN A 52 -18.82 -17.92 1.26
N ASN A 53 -18.72 -19.00 0.47
CA ASN A 53 -17.75 -20.07 0.72
C ASN A 53 -16.29 -19.64 0.46
N THR A 54 -16.07 -18.63 -0.38
CA THR A 54 -14.72 -18.18 -0.81
C THR A 54 -14.17 -17.09 0.09
N CYS A 55 -15.01 -16.13 0.51
CA CYS A 55 -14.53 -14.98 1.27
C CYS A 55 -15.48 -14.55 2.38
N LYS A 56 -14.90 -13.91 3.40
CA LYS A 56 -15.64 -13.17 4.44
C LYS A 56 -15.01 -11.79 4.58
N VAL A 57 -15.82 -10.76 4.42
CA VAL A 57 -15.42 -9.36 4.48
C VAL A 57 -16.30 -8.63 5.47
N ALA A 58 -15.69 -7.76 6.30
CA ALA A 58 -16.46 -6.96 7.26
C ALA A 58 -15.93 -5.54 7.38
N PHE A 59 -16.85 -4.60 7.52
CA PHE A 59 -16.59 -3.19 7.78
C PHE A 59 -17.20 -2.77 9.13
N ASP A 60 -16.50 -1.91 9.86
CA ASP A 60 -17.09 -1.17 10.98
C ASP A 60 -17.72 0.13 10.42
N MET A 61 -19.05 0.18 10.37
CA MET A 61 -19.79 1.32 9.82
C MET A 61 -19.64 2.60 10.65
N ALA A 62 -19.21 2.50 11.91
CA ALA A 62 -18.97 3.66 12.76
C ALA A 62 -17.62 4.36 12.48
N THR A 63 -16.67 3.62 11.93
CA THR A 63 -15.33 4.14 11.61
C THR A 63 -15.04 4.14 10.10
N GLY A 64 -15.83 3.42 9.31
CA GLY A 64 -15.59 3.19 7.89
C GLY A 64 -14.47 2.20 7.60
N GLN A 65 -13.90 1.55 8.61
CA GLN A 65 -12.73 0.70 8.45
C GLN A 65 -13.10 -0.70 7.98
N LEU A 66 -12.33 -1.24 7.02
CA LEU A 66 -12.31 -2.67 6.70
C LEU A 66 -11.65 -3.41 7.86
N ILE A 67 -12.40 -4.27 8.56
CA ILE A 67 -11.95 -4.95 9.80
C ILE A 67 -11.73 -6.45 9.64
N ALA A 68 -12.23 -7.05 8.57
CA ALA A 68 -11.97 -8.45 8.24
C ALA A 68 -11.87 -8.66 6.73
N LEU A 69 -10.90 -9.45 6.34
CA LEU A 69 -10.73 -9.97 4.98
C LEU A 69 -10.20 -11.38 5.10
N ASN A 70 -11.09 -12.35 4.87
CA ASN A 70 -10.75 -13.77 5.02
C ASN A 70 -10.97 -14.49 3.68
N TYR A 71 -9.99 -15.26 3.28
CA TYR A 71 -10.01 -16.08 2.08
C TYR A 71 -9.85 -17.56 2.43
N ASN A 72 -10.86 -18.37 2.16
CA ASN A 72 -10.81 -19.82 2.39
C ASN A 72 -10.33 -20.21 3.80
N GLY A 73 -10.72 -19.40 4.83
CA GLY A 73 -10.34 -19.62 6.23
C GLY A 73 -9.05 -18.93 6.67
N MET A 74 -8.26 -18.36 5.75
CA MET A 74 -7.09 -17.54 6.08
C MET A 74 -7.53 -16.10 6.32
N GLU A 75 -7.32 -15.57 7.54
CA GLU A 75 -7.48 -14.15 7.82
C GLU A 75 -6.30 -13.37 7.26
N VAL A 76 -6.56 -12.37 6.41
CA VAL A 76 -5.53 -11.54 5.77
C VAL A 76 -5.10 -10.41 6.69
N LEU A 77 -6.06 -9.82 7.42
CA LEU A 77 -5.79 -8.66 8.29
C LEU A 77 -5.35 -9.12 9.68
N HIS A 78 -4.34 -8.47 10.23
CA HIS A 78 -3.94 -8.67 11.60
C HIS A 78 -4.70 -7.71 12.52
N ARG A 79 -5.33 -8.25 13.60
CA ARG A 79 -6.05 -7.47 14.62
C ARG A 79 -7.05 -6.44 14.06
N GLN A 80 -7.75 -6.79 12.98
CA GLN A 80 -8.76 -5.91 12.36
C GLN A 80 -8.20 -4.59 11.81
N GLN A 81 -6.91 -4.51 11.49
CA GLN A 81 -6.27 -3.30 10.98
C GLN A 81 -6.18 -3.34 9.44
N GLY A 82 -7.31 -3.09 8.79
CA GLY A 82 -7.39 -2.91 7.34
C GLY A 82 -6.79 -1.58 6.86
N PRO A 83 -6.93 -1.28 5.58
CA PRO A 83 -6.36 -0.07 4.99
C PRO A 83 -6.86 1.21 5.69
N ILE A 84 -5.93 2.00 6.22
CA ILE A 84 -6.17 3.32 6.80
C ILE A 84 -5.22 4.34 6.16
N PHE A 85 -5.62 5.61 6.15
CA PHE A 85 -4.76 6.67 5.65
C PHE A 85 -3.44 6.74 6.43
N ASN A 86 -2.33 6.79 5.68
CA ASN A 86 -0.99 7.07 6.20
C ASN A 86 -0.38 8.25 5.45
N GLY A 87 -0.28 9.40 6.11
CA GLY A 87 0.35 10.61 5.59
C GLY A 87 1.79 10.82 6.12
N TYR A 88 2.31 9.88 6.92
CA TYR A 88 3.58 10.02 7.62
C TYR A 88 4.68 9.11 7.08
N ARG A 89 5.91 9.59 7.13
CA ARG A 89 7.12 8.79 6.99
C ARG A 89 8.23 9.31 7.92
N ALA A 90 9.08 8.40 8.36
CA ALA A 90 10.15 8.68 9.32
C ALA A 90 11.43 9.14 8.61
N ILE A 91 11.40 10.36 8.04
CA ILE A 91 12.57 10.97 7.38
C ILE A 91 12.88 12.29 8.06
N ASN A 92 14.18 12.57 8.22
CA ASN A 92 14.67 13.65 9.06
C ASN A 92 14.16 15.05 8.64
N ASN A 93 13.83 15.21 7.38
CA ASN A 93 13.43 16.51 6.80
C ASN A 93 11.93 16.61 6.53
N ASP A 94 11.18 15.56 6.78
CA ASP A 94 9.74 15.63 6.68
C ASP A 94 9.15 16.35 7.89
N PRO A 95 8.07 17.09 7.74
CA PRO A 95 7.40 17.76 8.85
C PRO A 95 6.94 16.78 9.91
N ARG A 96 7.25 17.05 11.17
CA ARG A 96 6.90 16.18 12.29
C ARG A 96 5.44 16.24 12.71
N ASN A 97 4.72 17.29 12.31
CA ASN A 97 3.31 17.50 12.62
C ASN A 97 2.35 16.51 11.93
N TRP A 98 2.87 15.66 11.03
CA TRP A 98 2.10 14.58 10.40
C TRP A 98 2.04 13.28 11.23
N THR A 99 2.64 13.24 12.41
CA THR A 99 2.67 12.03 13.25
C THR A 99 1.36 11.72 13.95
N ASP A 100 0.59 12.74 14.30
CA ASP A 100 -0.65 12.61 15.06
C ASP A 100 -1.86 12.82 14.14
N THR A 101 -2.23 11.76 13.45
CA THR A 101 -3.39 11.77 12.55
C THR A 101 -4.62 11.25 13.27
N GLN A 102 -5.69 12.04 13.25
CA GLN A 102 -7.03 11.62 13.68
C GLN A 102 -7.90 11.47 12.43
N THR A 103 -8.50 10.31 12.26
CA THR A 103 -9.44 10.06 11.16
C THR A 103 -10.87 10.22 11.62
N LEU A 104 -11.66 11.00 10.89
CA LEU A 104 -13.08 11.23 11.13
C LEU A 104 -13.89 10.68 9.97
N LEU A 105 -14.86 9.82 10.27
CA LEU A 105 -15.83 9.35 9.29
C LEU A 105 -16.80 10.48 8.96
N ARG A 106 -17.00 10.74 7.66
CA ARG A 106 -17.97 11.72 7.13
C ARG A 106 -19.21 11.03 6.57
N ASP A 107 -19.01 9.96 5.82
CA ASP A 107 -20.11 9.19 5.24
C ASP A 107 -19.72 7.73 5.05
N PHE A 108 -20.72 6.85 5.19
CA PHE A 108 -20.62 5.43 4.93
C PHE A 108 -21.89 4.96 4.22
N SER A 109 -21.74 4.44 3.03
CA SER A 109 -22.85 3.90 2.28
C SER A 109 -22.47 2.61 1.56
N TRP A 110 -23.45 1.77 1.29
CA TRP A 110 -23.22 0.53 0.54
C TRP A 110 -24.41 0.14 -0.33
N THR A 111 -24.13 -0.61 -1.38
CA THR A 111 -25.14 -1.17 -2.29
C THR A 111 -24.72 -2.57 -2.74
N GLN A 112 -25.68 -3.45 -2.94
CA GLN A 112 -25.47 -4.78 -3.50
C GLN A 112 -26.02 -4.83 -4.93
N SER A 113 -25.29 -5.49 -5.85
CA SER A 113 -25.74 -5.72 -7.23
C SER A 113 -27.02 -6.58 -7.26
N ALA A 114 -27.81 -6.45 -8.34
CA ALA A 114 -29.07 -7.18 -8.49
C ALA A 114 -28.90 -8.71 -8.50
N ASP A 115 -27.78 -9.19 -9.04
CA ASP A 115 -27.41 -10.61 -9.06
C ASP A 115 -26.75 -11.07 -7.74
N ARG A 116 -26.58 -10.15 -6.78
CA ARG A 116 -25.98 -10.36 -5.46
C ARG A 116 -24.51 -10.80 -5.48
N LYS A 117 -23.82 -10.69 -6.61
CA LYS A 117 -22.43 -11.16 -6.79
C LYS A 117 -21.38 -10.10 -6.49
N SER A 118 -21.80 -8.87 -6.26
CA SER A 118 -20.90 -7.81 -5.80
C SER A 118 -21.57 -6.87 -4.81
N VAL A 119 -20.73 -6.26 -3.95
CA VAL A 119 -21.14 -5.22 -2.99
C VAL A 119 -20.16 -4.06 -3.10
N LYS A 120 -20.72 -2.87 -3.31
CA LYS A 120 -19.98 -1.62 -3.33
C LYS A 120 -20.15 -0.90 -2.00
N VAL A 121 -19.04 -0.56 -1.34
CA VAL A 121 -19.00 0.23 -0.10
C VAL A 121 -18.25 1.52 -0.38
N THR A 122 -18.84 2.65 -0.06
CA THR A 122 -18.23 3.97 -0.20
C THR A 122 -18.03 4.58 1.18
N VAL A 123 -16.83 5.02 1.46
CA VAL A 123 -16.42 5.60 2.75
C VAL A 123 -15.75 6.93 2.51
N SER A 124 -16.29 8.01 3.07
CA SER A 124 -15.70 9.35 3.01
C SER A 124 -15.13 9.72 4.38
N LEU A 125 -13.88 10.15 4.41
CA LEU A 125 -13.09 10.34 5.62
C LEU A 125 -12.30 11.64 5.55
N ASP A 126 -12.06 12.25 6.72
CA ASP A 126 -11.07 13.31 6.89
C ASP A 126 -9.96 12.82 7.81
N ALA A 127 -8.73 12.90 7.33
CA ALA A 127 -7.54 12.70 8.15
C ALA A 127 -7.00 14.06 8.60
N LEU A 128 -7.16 14.33 9.88
CA LEU A 128 -6.69 15.57 10.51
C LEU A 128 -5.30 15.35 11.08
N THR A 129 -4.35 16.17 10.68
CA THR A 129 -2.98 16.09 11.17
C THR A 129 -2.41 17.50 11.38
N GLY A 130 -2.23 17.88 12.63
CA GLY A 130 -1.88 19.24 12.99
C GLY A 130 -2.96 20.24 12.54
N LYS A 131 -2.59 21.12 11.58
CA LYS A 131 -3.49 22.13 10.99
C LYS A 131 -3.99 21.77 9.58
N THR A 132 -3.68 20.56 9.12
CA THR A 132 -3.96 20.13 7.75
C THR A 132 -4.99 19.03 7.73
N THR A 133 -5.85 19.06 6.73
CA THR A 133 -6.84 18.03 6.47
C THR A 133 -6.51 17.35 5.15
N VAL A 134 -6.58 16.01 5.14
CA VAL A 134 -6.61 15.21 3.93
C VAL A 134 -7.99 14.56 3.85
N ALA A 135 -8.87 15.15 3.06
CA ALA A 135 -10.14 14.54 2.73
C ALA A 135 -9.88 13.38 1.76
N HIS A 136 -10.49 12.22 2.00
CA HIS A 136 -10.34 11.09 1.11
C HIS A 136 -11.60 10.24 1.06
N THR A 137 -11.84 9.71 -0.13
CA THR A 137 -12.92 8.76 -0.37
C THR A 137 -12.33 7.42 -0.79
N LEU A 138 -12.77 6.36 -0.12
CA LEU A 138 -12.42 4.98 -0.45
C LEU A 138 -13.67 4.30 -1.00
N VAL A 139 -13.54 3.71 -2.18
CA VAL A 139 -14.60 2.88 -2.76
C VAL A 139 -14.09 1.45 -2.83
N TYR A 140 -14.75 0.58 -2.11
CA TYR A 140 -14.49 -0.85 -2.11
C TYR A 140 -15.55 -1.56 -2.93
N THR A 141 -15.14 -2.47 -3.84
CA THR A 141 -16.06 -3.39 -4.49
C THR A 141 -15.65 -4.82 -4.18
N VAL A 142 -16.46 -5.47 -3.36
CA VAL A 142 -16.27 -6.88 -2.97
C VAL A 142 -17.00 -7.77 -3.96
N TYR A 143 -16.29 -8.74 -4.53
CA TYR A 143 -16.87 -9.71 -5.46
C TYR A 143 -16.97 -11.10 -4.81
N GLY A 144 -17.93 -11.89 -5.29
CA GLY A 144 -18.20 -13.23 -4.77
C GLY A 144 -17.08 -14.25 -5.00
N ASN A 145 -16.14 -13.99 -5.91
CA ASN A 145 -14.92 -14.77 -6.10
C ASN A 145 -13.78 -14.39 -5.14
N GLY A 146 -14.04 -13.48 -4.20
CA GLY A 146 -13.07 -13.00 -3.21
C GLY A 146 -12.26 -11.79 -3.66
N ALA A 147 -12.34 -11.36 -4.92
CA ALA A 147 -11.66 -10.15 -5.34
C ALA A 147 -12.22 -8.91 -4.61
N LEU A 148 -11.35 -7.99 -4.26
CA LEU A 148 -11.66 -6.72 -3.61
C LEU A 148 -10.99 -5.58 -4.38
N ASP A 149 -11.76 -4.80 -5.12
CA ASP A 149 -11.28 -3.56 -5.72
C ASP A 149 -11.30 -2.44 -4.69
N VAL A 150 -10.24 -1.66 -4.70
CA VAL A 150 -10.09 -0.46 -3.86
C VAL A 150 -9.73 0.72 -4.75
N GLU A 151 -10.58 1.72 -4.75
CA GLU A 151 -10.32 3.01 -5.39
C GLU A 151 -10.18 4.06 -4.29
N ALA A 152 -9.14 4.89 -4.35
CA ALA A 152 -8.91 5.96 -3.40
C ALA A 152 -8.71 7.29 -4.11
N ASP A 153 -9.41 8.30 -3.63
CA ASP A 153 -9.30 9.70 -4.05
C ASP A 153 -8.88 10.53 -2.85
N PHE A 154 -7.77 11.26 -2.96
CA PHE A 154 -7.24 12.12 -1.91
C PHE A 154 -7.25 13.57 -2.33
N GLN A 155 -7.71 14.43 -1.44
CA GLN A 155 -7.65 15.88 -1.55
C GLN A 155 -7.00 16.45 -0.30
N THR A 156 -6.00 17.30 -0.48
CA THR A 156 -5.31 17.93 0.64
C THR A 156 -5.41 19.44 0.56
N ASP A 157 -5.56 20.09 1.70
CA ASP A 157 -5.48 21.55 1.85
C ASP A 157 -4.03 22.02 2.10
N ALA A 158 -3.08 21.08 2.21
CA ALA A 158 -1.68 21.39 2.44
C ALA A 158 -0.94 21.65 1.14
N ASP A 159 -0.23 22.78 1.11
CA ASP A 159 0.84 23.02 0.14
C ASP A 159 2.14 22.52 0.73
N PHE A 160 2.94 21.83 -0.10
CA PHE A 160 4.27 21.33 0.25
C PHE A 160 4.29 20.43 1.48
N ASN A 161 5.37 19.76 1.69
CA ASN A 161 5.68 19.04 2.93
C ASN A 161 4.75 17.90 3.35
N LEU A 162 3.65 17.60 2.65
CA LEU A 162 2.93 16.36 2.89
C LEU A 162 3.83 15.19 2.46
N PRO A 163 4.25 14.29 3.39
CA PRO A 163 5.28 13.30 3.08
C PRO A 163 4.79 12.20 2.15
N ARG A 164 3.53 11.79 2.31
CA ARG A 164 2.93 10.73 1.50
C ARG A 164 1.40 10.77 1.53
N LEU A 165 0.82 10.14 0.53
CA LEU A 165 -0.60 9.76 0.45
C LEU A 165 -0.64 8.25 0.24
N ALA A 166 -0.94 7.51 1.29
CA ALA A 166 -0.92 6.06 1.30
C ALA A 166 -2.09 5.48 2.07
N LEU A 167 -2.36 4.21 1.79
CA LEU A 167 -3.13 3.34 2.67
C LEU A 167 -2.16 2.35 3.34
N GLN A 168 -2.27 2.22 4.65
CA GLN A 168 -1.50 1.28 5.45
C GLN A 168 -2.42 0.21 6.03
N ALA A 169 -1.99 -1.04 5.97
CA ALA A 169 -2.68 -2.16 6.59
C ALA A 169 -1.71 -3.03 7.40
N SER A 170 -2.21 -3.66 8.45
CA SER A 170 -1.47 -4.72 9.16
C SER A 170 -1.97 -6.08 8.68
N LEU A 171 -1.07 -6.89 8.16
CA LEU A 171 -1.40 -8.18 7.57
C LEU A 171 -0.94 -9.34 8.47
N ASN A 172 -1.53 -10.50 8.22
CA ASN A 172 -1.19 -11.75 8.88
C ASN A 172 0.33 -11.97 8.91
N PRO A 173 0.92 -12.30 10.09
CA PRO A 173 2.34 -12.58 10.25
C PRO A 173 2.89 -13.66 9.33
N GLU A 174 2.05 -14.59 8.86
CA GLU A 174 2.48 -15.67 7.98
C GLU A 174 2.76 -15.23 6.55
N LEU A 175 2.33 -14.02 6.14
CA LEU A 175 2.50 -13.49 4.78
C LEU A 175 3.89 -12.84 4.59
N ASP A 176 4.96 -13.62 4.81
CA ASP A 176 6.35 -13.12 4.85
C ASP A 176 7.05 -13.12 3.48
N ALA A 177 6.62 -13.94 2.52
CA ALA A 177 7.22 -13.97 1.18
C ALA A 177 6.62 -12.90 0.28
N VAL A 178 7.47 -12.03 -0.27
CA VAL A 178 7.08 -10.92 -1.15
C VAL A 178 7.60 -11.15 -2.56
N THR A 179 6.72 -11.12 -3.55
CA THR A 179 7.10 -11.12 -4.97
C THR A 179 6.45 -9.92 -5.65
N TRP A 180 7.18 -9.20 -6.49
CA TRP A 180 6.60 -8.05 -7.22
C TRP A 180 7.14 -7.92 -8.64
N PHE A 181 6.31 -7.36 -9.51
CA PHE A 181 6.71 -6.87 -10.82
C PHE A 181 6.67 -5.34 -10.81
N GLY A 182 7.83 -4.75 -10.73
CA GLY A 182 8.05 -3.32 -10.52
C GLY A 182 9.53 -2.99 -10.49
N ARG A 183 9.89 -1.84 -9.91
CA ARG A 183 11.29 -1.46 -9.76
C ARG A 183 11.93 -2.17 -8.58
N GLY A 184 13.19 -2.58 -8.76
CA GLY A 184 13.98 -3.32 -7.79
C GLY A 184 15.39 -3.66 -8.28
N PRO A 185 16.08 -4.59 -7.59
CA PRO A 185 15.70 -5.21 -6.32
C PRO A 185 15.85 -4.27 -5.12
N ILE A 186 16.68 -3.22 -5.26
CA ILE A 186 17.02 -2.27 -4.22
C ILE A 186 15.87 -1.31 -3.92
N GLU A 187 15.91 -0.72 -2.73
CA GLU A 187 15.04 0.40 -2.34
C GLU A 187 15.10 1.53 -3.38
N ASN A 188 13.95 2.09 -3.69
CA ASN A 188 13.85 3.21 -4.63
C ASN A 188 12.66 4.11 -4.31
N TYR A 189 12.75 5.37 -4.70
CA TYR A 189 11.75 6.42 -4.47
C TYR A 189 11.53 7.20 -5.77
N GLN A 190 10.45 7.96 -5.87
CA GLN A 190 10.04 8.65 -7.09
C GLN A 190 11.13 9.54 -7.72
N ASP A 191 12.01 10.12 -6.90
CA ASP A 191 13.16 10.91 -7.35
C ASP A 191 14.52 10.14 -7.31
N ARG A 192 14.49 8.81 -7.08
CA ARG A 192 15.65 7.92 -6.98
C ARG A 192 15.37 6.56 -7.61
N LYS A 193 15.10 6.53 -8.91
CA LYS A 193 14.70 5.31 -9.63
C LYS A 193 15.75 4.77 -10.61
N ASN A 194 16.78 5.53 -10.94
CA ASN A 194 17.68 5.19 -12.05
C ASN A 194 18.47 3.89 -11.86
N ALA A 195 18.79 3.54 -10.60
CA ALA A 195 19.49 2.29 -10.30
C ALA A 195 18.56 1.08 -10.12
N ALA A 196 17.24 1.29 -10.16
CA ALA A 196 16.24 0.24 -9.96
C ALA A 196 15.47 -0.01 -11.26
N TYR A 197 15.73 -1.13 -11.90
CA TYR A 197 15.06 -1.51 -13.13
C TYR A 197 13.73 -2.20 -12.86
N VAL A 198 12.82 -2.11 -13.83
CA VAL A 198 11.58 -2.86 -13.81
C VAL A 198 11.88 -4.32 -14.11
N GLY A 199 11.43 -5.21 -13.23
CA GLY A 199 11.64 -6.65 -13.35
C GLY A 199 10.76 -7.41 -12.38
N LEU A 200 10.90 -8.73 -12.41
CA LEU A 200 10.29 -9.64 -11.44
C LEU A 200 11.29 -9.91 -10.32
N TYR A 201 10.91 -9.59 -9.11
CA TYR A 201 11.76 -9.72 -7.93
C TYR A 201 11.05 -10.46 -6.81
N THR A 202 11.83 -11.08 -5.94
CA THR A 202 11.38 -11.79 -4.75
C THR A 202 12.20 -11.37 -3.54
N SER A 203 11.57 -11.34 -2.37
CA SER A 203 12.21 -11.08 -1.08
C SER A 203 11.39 -11.71 0.04
N THR A 204 11.86 -11.60 1.26
CA THR A 204 11.03 -11.69 2.46
C THR A 204 10.73 -10.28 2.97
N VAL A 205 9.72 -10.14 3.85
CA VAL A 205 9.42 -8.87 4.52
C VAL A 205 10.66 -8.34 5.27
N GLU A 206 11.39 -9.22 5.97
CA GLU A 206 12.66 -8.83 6.62
C GLU A 206 13.73 -8.45 5.58
N GLY A 207 13.79 -9.13 4.44
CA GLY A 207 14.75 -8.85 3.35
C GLY A 207 14.48 -7.54 2.60
N MET A 208 13.31 -6.92 2.80
CA MET A 208 13.01 -5.58 2.26
C MET A 208 13.60 -4.44 3.09
N ARG A 209 14.10 -4.75 4.28
CA ARG A 209 14.68 -3.78 5.20
C ARG A 209 16.05 -3.30 4.73
N GLU A 210 16.30 -2.00 4.87
CA GLU A 210 17.61 -1.41 4.64
C GLU A 210 18.36 -1.18 5.97
N HIS A 211 19.66 -1.43 5.95
CA HIS A 211 20.51 -1.34 7.15
C HIS A 211 21.12 0.06 7.33
N TYR A 212 20.27 1.09 7.35
CA TYR A 212 20.70 2.44 7.65
C TYR A 212 21.17 2.56 9.10
N THR A 213 22.25 3.31 9.34
CA THR A 213 22.75 3.54 10.72
C THR A 213 21.66 4.10 11.64
N ARG A 214 20.88 5.06 11.16
CA ARG A 214 19.70 5.60 11.83
C ARG A 214 18.44 4.88 11.33
N ALA A 215 17.59 4.43 12.26
CA ALA A 215 16.29 3.93 11.92
C ALA A 215 15.44 5.02 11.23
N GLN A 216 14.84 4.69 10.11
CA GLN A 216 14.04 5.60 9.29
C GLN A 216 13.12 4.81 8.35
N THR A 217 12.19 5.49 7.67
CA THR A 217 11.39 4.90 6.57
C THR A 217 12.33 4.31 5.53
N MET A 218 12.05 3.09 5.13
CA MET A 218 12.88 2.28 4.24
C MET A 218 12.05 1.24 3.49
N GLY A 219 12.68 0.52 2.58
CA GLY A 219 12.08 -0.62 1.88
C GLY A 219 11.12 -0.23 0.75
N GLY A 220 11.06 1.04 0.35
CA GLY A 220 10.20 1.49 -0.74
C GLY A 220 10.52 0.84 -2.08
N ARG A 221 9.48 0.46 -2.83
CA ARG A 221 9.55 -0.06 -4.21
C ARG A 221 8.55 0.70 -5.07
N CYS A 222 9.05 1.39 -6.10
CA CYS A 222 8.21 2.18 -6.99
C CYS A 222 7.75 1.40 -8.23
N ASP A 223 6.72 1.95 -8.86
CA ASP A 223 6.21 1.52 -10.15
C ASP A 223 5.85 0.01 -10.17
N ALA A 224 5.35 -0.55 -9.07
CA ALA A 224 4.86 -1.92 -9.03
C ALA A 224 3.54 -2.04 -9.81
N ARG A 225 3.47 -2.99 -10.74
CA ARG A 225 2.26 -3.35 -11.46
C ARG A 225 1.42 -4.33 -10.64
N TRP A 226 2.10 -5.21 -9.95
CA TRP A 226 1.49 -6.12 -9.01
C TRP A 226 2.52 -6.60 -7.98
N LEU A 227 2.01 -7.06 -6.85
CA LEU A 227 2.79 -7.76 -5.83
C LEU A 227 1.96 -8.88 -5.20
N THR A 228 2.64 -9.87 -4.66
CA THR A 228 2.05 -10.91 -3.82
C THR A 228 2.72 -10.92 -2.46
N LEU A 229 1.92 -11.25 -1.43
CA LEU A 229 2.41 -11.61 -0.10
C LEU A 229 1.85 -13.00 0.21
N THR A 230 2.74 -13.97 0.42
CA THR A 230 2.35 -15.37 0.62
C THR A 230 3.04 -15.98 1.83
N GLY A 231 2.37 -16.94 2.42
CA GLY A 231 2.93 -17.77 3.48
C GLY A 231 3.77 -18.93 2.94
N ALA A 232 4.38 -19.69 3.84
CA ALA A 232 5.19 -20.87 3.50
C ALA A 232 4.40 -21.97 2.75
N ASN A 233 3.08 -21.98 2.89
CA ASN A 233 2.17 -22.88 2.17
C ASN A 233 1.82 -22.40 0.75
N GLY A 234 2.37 -21.27 0.29
CA GLY A 234 2.10 -20.65 -0.99
C GLY A 234 0.81 -19.81 -1.03
N LYS A 235 -0.06 -19.91 -0.03
CA LYS A 235 -1.30 -19.15 0.04
C LYS A 235 -1.06 -17.73 0.50
N GLY A 236 -1.89 -16.82 0.02
CA GLY A 236 -1.75 -15.41 0.38
C GLY A 236 -2.66 -14.49 -0.39
N ILE A 237 -2.13 -13.32 -0.68
CA ILE A 237 -2.82 -12.29 -1.46
C ILE A 237 -1.97 -11.82 -2.63
N LYS A 238 -2.64 -11.45 -3.71
CA LYS A 238 -2.08 -10.69 -4.82
C LYS A 238 -2.71 -9.32 -4.85
N ILE A 239 -1.92 -8.30 -5.08
CA ILE A 239 -2.36 -6.92 -5.29
C ILE A 239 -1.97 -6.52 -6.70
N THR A 240 -2.95 -6.19 -7.53
CA THR A 240 -2.74 -5.73 -8.91
C THR A 240 -3.15 -4.25 -9.00
N ALA A 241 -2.22 -3.38 -9.36
CA ALA A 241 -2.49 -1.96 -9.52
C ALA A 241 -3.23 -1.64 -10.83
N VAL A 242 -4.02 -0.58 -10.84
CA VAL A 242 -4.41 0.11 -12.07
C VAL A 242 -3.30 1.11 -12.39
N GLY A 243 -2.59 0.87 -13.50
CA GLY A 243 -1.32 1.57 -13.75
C GLY A 243 -0.20 1.04 -12.87
N THR A 244 0.31 1.84 -11.96
CA THR A 244 1.38 1.46 -11.02
C THR A 244 1.11 1.99 -9.63
N ILE A 245 1.71 1.33 -8.64
CA ILE A 245 1.63 1.68 -7.23
C ILE A 245 3.04 1.62 -6.63
N ASP A 246 3.32 2.48 -5.66
CA ASP A 246 4.51 2.33 -4.84
C ASP A 246 4.13 1.56 -3.57
N PHE A 247 5.04 0.76 -3.02
CA PHE A 247 4.75 -0.01 -1.82
C PHE A 247 5.98 -0.21 -0.92
N SER A 248 5.71 -0.51 0.35
CA SER A 248 6.69 -1.10 1.26
C SER A 248 5.99 -2.14 2.16
N ALA A 249 6.70 -3.22 2.48
CA ALA A 249 6.25 -4.26 3.39
C ALA A 249 7.34 -4.50 4.44
N LEU A 250 7.06 -4.17 5.70
CA LEU A 250 8.03 -4.22 6.80
C LEU A 250 7.38 -4.80 8.07
N HIS A 251 8.19 -5.10 9.08
CA HIS A 251 7.72 -5.41 10.43
C HIS A 251 7.70 -4.20 11.36
N TYR A 252 7.57 -3.00 10.81
CA TYR A 252 7.62 -1.73 11.53
C TYR A 252 6.66 -0.74 10.91
N THR A 253 6.02 0.07 11.74
CA THR A 253 5.37 1.30 11.28
C THR A 253 6.39 2.42 11.15
N ASP A 254 6.13 3.40 10.30
CA ASP A 254 6.98 4.60 10.19
C ASP A 254 7.11 5.35 11.51
N ARG A 255 6.09 5.32 12.37
CA ARG A 255 6.14 5.93 13.71
C ARG A 255 7.13 5.24 14.62
N GLU A 256 7.16 3.92 14.62
CA GLU A 256 8.13 3.14 15.40
C GLU A 256 9.55 3.35 14.89
N LEU A 257 9.74 3.39 13.59
CA LEU A 257 11.04 3.72 12.98
C LEU A 257 11.56 5.08 13.45
N TRP A 258 10.66 6.06 13.66
CA TRP A 258 11.07 7.38 14.16
C TRP A 258 11.45 7.40 15.64
N GLN A 259 10.82 6.55 16.46
CA GLN A 259 11.06 6.48 17.89
C GLN A 259 12.41 5.86 18.24
N VAL A 260 12.97 5.05 17.33
CA VAL A 260 14.23 4.33 17.52
C VAL A 260 15.37 5.13 16.87
N LYS A 261 16.44 5.34 17.64
CA LYS A 261 17.57 6.13 17.15
C LYS A 261 18.49 5.34 16.21
N TYR A 262 18.74 4.08 16.53
CA TYR A 262 19.70 3.25 15.80
C TYR A 262 19.06 1.99 15.25
N ASN A 263 19.59 1.51 14.12
CA ASN A 263 19.10 0.31 13.46
C ASN A 263 19.17 -0.96 14.34
N HIS A 264 20.19 -1.08 15.18
CA HIS A 264 20.32 -2.25 16.06
C HIS A 264 19.22 -2.33 17.14
N ASP A 265 18.59 -1.22 17.48
CA ASP A 265 17.48 -1.20 18.44
C ASP A 265 16.16 -1.67 17.83
N LEU A 266 16.06 -1.78 16.49
CA LEU A 266 14.84 -2.18 15.79
C LEU A 266 14.37 -3.58 16.21
N ALA A 267 15.28 -4.48 16.56
CA ALA A 267 14.92 -5.83 17.02
C ALA A 267 13.99 -5.81 18.24
N HIS A 268 14.08 -4.78 19.10
CA HIS A 268 13.26 -4.67 20.30
C HIS A 268 11.81 -4.23 20.05
N ILE A 269 11.55 -3.63 18.89
CA ILE A 269 10.22 -3.11 18.51
C ILE A 269 9.64 -3.84 17.29
N ARG A 270 10.29 -4.91 16.85
CA ARG A 270 9.83 -5.70 15.69
C ARG A 270 8.45 -6.27 15.95
N ARG A 271 7.51 -5.97 15.05
CA ARG A 271 6.17 -6.54 15.04
C ARG A 271 6.17 -7.96 14.49
N ALA A 272 5.21 -8.76 14.91
CA ALA A 272 4.98 -10.05 14.28
C ALA A 272 4.33 -9.90 12.89
N GLU A 273 3.35 -9.01 12.79
CA GLU A 273 2.58 -8.74 11.57
C GLU A 273 3.40 -8.02 10.49
N VAL A 274 2.90 -8.10 9.27
CA VAL A 274 3.41 -7.33 8.14
C VAL A 274 2.69 -5.98 8.08
N VAL A 275 3.44 -4.89 8.14
CA VAL A 275 2.94 -3.54 7.90
C VAL A 275 3.13 -3.24 6.42
N LEU A 276 2.03 -3.25 5.68
CA LEU A 276 2.00 -2.95 4.25
C LEU A 276 1.57 -1.51 4.04
N ASN A 277 2.37 -0.74 3.33
CA ASN A 277 1.97 0.56 2.77
C ASN A 277 1.78 0.42 1.27
N LEU A 278 0.67 0.95 0.77
CA LEU A 278 0.35 1.10 -0.65
C LEU A 278 0.22 2.59 -0.92
N ASP A 279 1.19 3.15 -1.63
CA ASP A 279 1.31 4.58 -1.82
C ASP A 279 0.72 5.02 -3.15
N CYS A 280 -0.23 5.95 -3.09
CA CYS A 280 -0.66 6.73 -4.24
C CYS A 280 0.46 7.67 -4.69
N ARG A 281 1.08 8.33 -3.71
CA ARG A 281 2.16 9.28 -3.94
C ARG A 281 3.05 9.41 -2.71
N GLN A 282 4.36 9.40 -2.92
CA GLN A 282 5.32 9.89 -1.93
C GLN A 282 6.00 11.17 -2.46
N ARG A 283 6.24 12.10 -1.53
CA ARG A 283 7.12 13.24 -1.78
C ARG A 283 8.53 12.75 -2.03
N GLY A 284 9.25 13.33 -2.97
CA GLY A 284 10.66 13.01 -3.21
C GLY A 284 11.51 13.16 -1.94
N LEU A 285 12.63 12.45 -1.88
CA LEU A 285 13.58 12.55 -0.76
C LEU A 285 14.45 13.81 -0.87
N GLY A 286 14.83 14.20 -2.09
CA GLY A 286 15.80 15.27 -2.29
C GLY A 286 17.13 14.96 -1.62
N ASN A 287 17.88 15.99 -1.27
CA ASN A 287 19.10 15.93 -0.48
C ASN A 287 18.96 16.72 0.83
N ALA A 288 17.74 16.96 1.29
CA ALA A 288 17.44 17.89 2.37
C ALA A 288 18.05 17.51 3.74
N SER A 289 18.63 16.32 3.90
CA SER A 289 19.43 16.00 5.09
C SER A 289 20.67 16.88 5.26
N CYS A 290 21.26 17.34 4.16
CA CYS A 290 22.37 18.30 4.15
C CYS A 290 22.47 19.08 2.84
N GLY A 291 21.35 19.24 2.11
CA GLY A 291 21.27 19.93 0.82
C GLY A 291 19.85 20.38 0.48
N PRO A 292 19.55 20.68 -0.79
CA PRO A 292 18.24 21.14 -1.20
C PRO A 292 17.16 20.05 -1.07
N GLY A 293 15.91 20.47 -0.86
CA GLY A 293 14.73 19.61 -0.91
C GLY A 293 14.50 18.99 -2.29
N PRO A 294 13.46 18.16 -2.44
CA PRO A 294 13.12 17.57 -3.73
C PRO A 294 12.72 18.63 -4.74
N ARG A 295 12.84 18.30 -6.02
CA ARG A 295 12.38 19.16 -7.11
C ARG A 295 10.84 19.28 -7.09
N PRO A 296 10.27 20.40 -7.59
CA PRO A 296 8.81 20.65 -7.54
C PRO A 296 7.91 19.54 -8.09
N GLN A 297 8.36 18.81 -9.12
CA GLN A 297 7.61 17.70 -9.70
C GLN A 297 7.46 16.48 -8.75
N TYR A 298 8.26 16.41 -7.69
CA TYR A 298 8.21 15.36 -6.68
C TYR A 298 7.53 15.81 -5.38
N GLU A 299 6.99 17.02 -5.34
CA GLU A 299 6.20 17.50 -4.21
C GLU A 299 4.74 17.01 -4.29
N ILE A 300 4.08 16.91 -3.14
CA ILE A 300 2.63 16.73 -3.05
C ILE A 300 2.01 18.11 -2.89
N ARG A 301 1.00 18.43 -3.73
CA ARG A 301 0.42 19.77 -3.84
C ARG A 301 -1.09 19.73 -3.64
N LYS A 302 -1.67 20.77 -3.05
CA LYS A 302 -3.11 20.90 -2.79
C LYS A 302 -3.96 21.07 -4.05
N ASP A 303 -3.39 21.55 -5.14
CA ASP A 303 -4.07 21.82 -6.41
C ASP A 303 -4.11 20.62 -7.36
N THR A 304 -3.67 19.46 -6.86
CA THR A 304 -3.59 18.21 -7.62
C THR A 304 -4.54 17.17 -7.02
N ALA A 305 -5.34 16.55 -7.88
CA ALA A 305 -6.12 15.37 -7.49
C ALA A 305 -5.21 14.14 -7.50
N TYR A 306 -5.24 13.37 -6.42
CA TYR A 306 -4.46 12.15 -6.26
C TYR A 306 -5.41 10.96 -6.21
N ARG A 307 -5.33 10.12 -7.23
CA ARG A 307 -6.16 8.93 -7.38
C ARG A 307 -5.32 7.72 -7.69
N TYR A 308 -5.67 6.62 -7.11
CA TYR A 308 -5.15 5.31 -7.51
C TYR A 308 -6.18 4.23 -7.22
N ALA A 309 -5.99 3.10 -7.87
CA ALA A 309 -6.83 1.94 -7.66
C ALA A 309 -6.00 0.66 -7.73
N PHE A 310 -6.44 -0.35 -7.01
CA PHE A 310 -5.83 -1.66 -7.02
C PHE A 310 -6.85 -2.73 -6.65
N ARG A 311 -6.57 -3.97 -7.01
CA ARG A 311 -7.35 -5.14 -6.65
C ARG A 311 -6.55 -6.07 -5.76
N LEU A 312 -7.17 -6.55 -4.67
CA LEU A 312 -6.70 -7.68 -3.89
C LEU A 312 -7.43 -8.95 -4.36
N GLU A 313 -6.70 -10.04 -4.50
CA GLU A 313 -7.21 -11.36 -4.86
C GLU A 313 -6.54 -12.43 -4.00
N PRO A 314 -7.24 -13.53 -3.65
CA PRO A 314 -6.59 -14.66 -3.01
C PRO A 314 -5.54 -15.29 -3.94
N VAL A 315 -4.47 -15.82 -3.33
CA VAL A 315 -3.51 -16.76 -3.95
C VAL A 315 -3.66 -18.08 -3.23
N ASP A 316 -4.00 -19.13 -3.99
CA ASP A 316 -4.22 -20.50 -3.50
C ASP A 316 -2.98 -21.38 -3.59
#